data_33e5779d0086fb29ca3b957eee8f9473
#
_entry.id   33e5779d0086fb29ca3b957eee8f9473
#
_cell.length_a   1.000
_cell.length_b   1.000
_cell.length_c   1.000
_cell.angle_alpha   90.00
_cell.angle_beta   90.00
_cell.angle_gamma   90.00
#
_symmetry.space_group_name_H-M   'P 1'
#
loop_
_entity.id
_entity.type
_entity.pdbx_description
1 polymer ?
#
loop_
_entity_poly.entity_id
_entity_poly.type
_entity_poly.pdbx_seq_one_letter_code
_entity_poly.pdbx_strand_id
1 'polypeptide(L)'
;MKKLVLMMVGLFLISSAYAQDKAALKAQKEAEKEAKATFKKAKSTYETSIPNEAFGRKETDFEKLATAVPLIESAIQNEFTNKNMDTWKVASDIQQEFYNKENNEVKADPDNEQLKKNFLETGSKLVTYLQKYDELLAQDAKMKPEEKDPIHQKNQILAANAALQLLQASQNASNSDNQEELKAGVKYSEKFLDIMEKSSLMKNLENNTLTKEFTKEKIEEWITYAKVFRAQSYFNIEGTPESTIISAYEALFPTKYKGVAYNSLSNYYREKDKAKQNKYLVQGIEALKNDPEQKDLRSNFAFIHMQNLYNGGQYKSEEKDELKKAIQLIKDEFSDDDNAVNAYLMDGQMAFDEKKYDEAKKIYQEAIAKFPDEDRCLIMAARSAWMIAQTNGSKKADLEEAIRLFTELEKATPNEPDYWGESLYILYNNTQQTAQAAKYKKYYKSK
;
A
#
# COMPACT_ATOMS: atom_id res chain seq x y z
N MET A 1 58.15 -15.04 62.33
CA MET A 1 58.45 -14.45 60.99
C MET A 1 57.31 -14.67 59.96
N LYS A 2 56.69 -15.82 59.77
CA LYS A 2 55.60 -16.05 58.80
C LYS A 2 54.36 -15.16 58.99
N LYS A 3 53.92 -14.84 60.22
CA LYS A 3 52.77 -13.96 60.48
C LYS A 3 53.03 -12.48 60.16
N LEU A 4 54.29 -12.03 60.33
CA LEU A 4 54.68 -10.64 60.02
C LEU A 4 54.71 -10.40 58.48
N VAL A 5 55.19 -11.41 57.74
CA VAL A 5 55.21 -11.35 56.25
C VAL A 5 53.81 -11.35 55.67
N LEU A 6 52.87 -12.16 56.21
CA LEU A 6 51.48 -12.14 55.77
C LEU A 6 50.74 -10.81 56.06
N MET A 7 51.07 -10.19 57.22
CA MET A 7 50.50 -8.86 57.57
C MET A 7 51.05 -7.74 56.63
N MET A 8 52.32 -7.79 56.30
CA MET A 8 52.91 -6.82 55.36
C MET A 8 52.41 -7.02 53.93
N VAL A 9 52.22 -8.22 53.44
CA VAL A 9 51.62 -8.50 52.12
C VAL A 9 50.17 -8.08 52.08
N GLY A 10 49.40 -8.33 53.17
CA GLY A 10 48.00 -7.85 53.25
C GLY A 10 47.88 -6.33 53.26
N LEU A 11 48.77 -5.63 53.99
CA LEU A 11 48.82 -4.16 53.97
C LEU A 11 49.27 -3.56 52.63
N PHE A 12 50.19 -4.24 51.91
CA PHE A 12 50.58 -3.85 50.54
C PHE A 12 49.49 -4.05 49.52
N LEU A 13 48.72 -5.12 49.60
CA LEU A 13 47.56 -5.36 48.71
C LEU A 13 46.43 -4.38 48.96
N ILE A 14 46.15 -4.04 50.24
CA ILE A 14 45.14 -3.06 50.63
C ILE A 14 45.58 -1.64 50.21
N SER A 15 46.85 -1.28 50.37
CA SER A 15 47.36 0.04 49.97
C SER A 15 47.43 0.17 48.44
N SER A 16 47.73 -0.91 47.72
CA SER A 16 47.73 -0.89 46.25
C SER A 16 46.30 -0.82 45.69
N ALA A 17 45.34 -1.54 46.25
CA ALA A 17 43.94 -1.43 45.89
C ALA A 17 43.37 -0.03 46.16
N TYR A 18 43.69 0.55 47.34
CA TYR A 18 43.26 1.91 47.67
C TYR A 18 43.91 2.98 46.78
N ALA A 19 45.17 2.79 46.38
CA ALA A 19 45.87 3.70 45.46
C ALA A 19 45.29 3.57 44.03
N GLN A 20 44.91 2.35 43.57
CA GLN A 20 44.24 2.13 42.31
C GLN A 20 42.83 2.77 42.30
N ASP A 21 42.06 2.63 43.36
CA ASP A 21 40.74 3.24 43.50
C ASP A 21 40.82 4.77 43.46
N LYS A 22 41.82 5.36 44.14
CA LYS A 22 42.03 6.81 44.15
C LYS A 22 42.48 7.34 42.77
N ALA A 23 43.30 6.59 42.05
CA ALA A 23 43.71 6.95 40.70
C ALA A 23 42.54 6.84 39.70
N ALA A 24 41.74 5.77 39.81
CA ALA A 24 40.53 5.59 39.01
C ALA A 24 39.50 6.71 39.26
N LEU A 25 39.24 7.05 40.51
CA LEU A 25 38.36 8.17 40.88
C LEU A 25 38.84 9.53 40.36
N LYS A 26 40.16 9.74 40.35
CA LYS A 26 40.74 10.96 39.77
C LYS A 26 40.58 11.01 38.27
N ALA A 27 40.86 9.93 37.58
CA ALA A 27 40.65 9.79 36.12
C ALA A 27 39.18 9.99 35.74
N GLN A 28 38.24 9.43 36.50
CA GLN A 28 36.81 9.62 36.30
C GLN A 28 36.40 11.10 36.46
N LYS A 29 36.88 11.81 37.47
CA LYS A 29 36.60 13.24 37.65
C LYS A 29 37.19 14.11 36.55
N GLU A 30 38.36 13.76 36.02
CA GLU A 30 38.95 14.45 34.87
C GLU A 30 38.14 14.22 33.60
N ALA A 31 37.72 12.98 33.33
CA ALA A 31 36.85 12.65 32.21
C ALA A 31 35.50 13.37 32.30
N GLU A 32 34.88 13.42 33.47
CA GLU A 32 33.63 14.17 33.68
C GLU A 32 33.84 15.69 33.44
N LYS A 33 34.93 16.26 33.90
CA LYS A 33 35.26 17.67 33.69
C LYS A 33 35.46 17.99 32.21
N GLU A 34 36.15 17.12 31.47
CA GLU A 34 36.38 17.24 30.03
C GLU A 34 35.06 17.13 29.23
N ALA A 35 34.22 16.14 29.56
CA ALA A 35 32.91 15.98 28.95
C ALA A 35 32.02 17.23 29.14
N LYS A 36 31.96 17.76 30.36
CA LYS A 36 31.23 19.01 30.67
C LYS A 36 31.80 20.22 29.94
N ALA A 37 33.13 20.32 29.78
CA ALA A 37 33.78 21.40 29.05
C ALA A 37 33.45 21.29 27.53
N THR A 38 33.45 20.09 26.95
CA THR A 38 33.06 19.83 25.56
C THR A 38 31.62 20.26 25.32
N PHE A 39 30.68 19.86 26.18
CA PHE A 39 29.29 20.31 26.08
C PHE A 39 29.15 21.84 26.19
N LYS A 40 29.80 22.46 27.17
CA LYS A 40 29.79 23.92 27.34
C LYS A 40 30.32 24.66 26.11
N LYS A 41 31.35 24.12 25.46
CA LYS A 41 31.88 24.66 24.20
C LYS A 41 30.87 24.53 23.07
N ALA A 42 30.23 23.35 22.92
CA ALA A 42 29.18 23.15 21.94
C ALA A 42 28.04 24.16 22.12
N LYS A 43 27.53 24.31 23.34
CA LYS A 43 26.45 25.23 23.69
C LYS A 43 26.83 26.69 23.39
N SER A 44 28.01 27.14 23.82
CA SER A 44 28.48 28.50 23.56
C SER A 44 28.70 28.77 22.07
N THR A 45 29.19 27.78 21.31
CA THR A 45 29.33 27.91 19.85
C THR A 45 27.95 28.05 19.18
N TYR A 46 26.95 27.23 19.56
CA TYR A 46 25.58 27.36 19.11
C TYR A 46 25.02 28.75 19.40
N GLU A 47 25.02 29.20 20.67
CA GLU A 47 24.47 30.49 21.12
C GLU A 47 25.12 31.68 20.40
N THR A 48 26.38 31.54 20.00
CA THR A 48 27.10 32.59 19.27
C THR A 48 27.01 32.46 17.75
N SER A 49 26.40 31.43 17.24
CA SER A 49 26.16 31.22 15.78
C SER A 49 24.77 31.64 15.33
N ILE A 50 23.77 31.60 16.21
CA ILE A 50 22.37 31.92 15.87
C ILE A 50 22.10 33.42 15.87
N PRO A 51 21.02 33.92 15.23
CA PRO A 51 20.61 35.30 15.22
C PRO A 51 20.49 35.89 16.66
N ASN A 52 20.99 37.06 16.84
CA ASN A 52 20.85 37.79 18.09
C ASN A 52 21.01 39.29 17.86
N GLU A 53 19.92 40.02 17.95
CA GLU A 53 19.86 41.45 17.66
C GLU A 53 20.77 42.30 18.61
N ALA A 54 20.86 41.89 19.88
CA ALA A 54 21.70 42.56 20.85
C ALA A 54 23.20 42.56 20.48
N PHE A 55 23.60 41.58 19.64
CA PHE A 55 24.96 41.44 19.10
C PHE A 55 25.05 41.72 17.61
N GLY A 56 23.99 42.28 16.99
CA GLY A 56 23.95 42.67 15.59
C GLY A 56 23.95 41.49 14.59
N ARG A 57 23.67 40.27 15.05
CA ARG A 57 23.58 39.07 14.20
C ARG A 57 22.16 38.91 13.68
N LYS A 58 21.98 38.99 12.36
CA LYS A 58 20.68 38.88 11.69
C LYS A 58 20.38 37.47 11.17
N GLU A 59 21.42 36.69 10.88
CA GLU A 59 21.35 35.38 10.27
C GLU A 59 22.22 34.37 11.05
N THR A 60 21.93 33.09 10.86
CA THR A 60 22.73 31.99 11.42
C THR A 60 24.05 31.87 10.66
N ASP A 61 25.17 31.89 11.41
CA ASP A 61 26.51 31.58 10.89
C ASP A 61 26.68 30.05 10.84
N PHE A 62 26.37 29.48 9.71
CA PHE A 62 26.41 28.02 9.52
C PHE A 62 27.84 27.46 9.49
N GLU A 63 28.84 28.20 9.08
CA GLU A 63 30.24 27.75 9.12
C GLU A 63 30.66 27.55 10.57
N LYS A 64 30.40 28.54 11.43
CA LYS A 64 30.64 28.46 12.85
C LYS A 64 29.79 27.40 13.54
N LEU A 65 28.49 27.32 13.20
CA LEU A 65 27.55 26.31 13.73
C LEU A 65 28.03 24.91 13.45
N ALA A 66 28.57 24.65 12.25
CA ALA A 66 29.11 23.34 11.88
C ALA A 66 30.25 22.88 12.84
N THR A 67 30.98 23.80 13.44
CA THR A 67 32.01 23.41 14.43
C THR A 67 31.43 22.96 15.77
N ALA A 68 30.15 23.24 16.05
CA ALA A 68 29.47 22.74 17.24
C ALA A 68 29.00 21.27 17.07
N VAL A 69 28.80 20.81 15.84
CA VAL A 69 28.26 19.45 15.55
C VAL A 69 29.13 18.34 16.16
N PRO A 70 30.44 18.23 15.90
CA PRO A 70 31.25 17.16 16.48
C PRO A 70 31.34 17.27 18.01
N LEU A 71 31.26 18.48 18.56
CA LEU A 71 31.29 18.69 20.01
C LEU A 71 30.01 18.18 20.69
N ILE A 72 28.84 18.47 20.10
CA ILE A 72 27.58 18.02 20.67
C ILE A 72 27.37 16.50 20.44
N GLU A 73 27.83 15.96 19.34
CA GLU A 73 27.84 14.52 19.10
C GLU A 73 28.68 13.75 20.11
N SER A 74 29.86 14.29 20.44
CA SER A 74 30.69 13.77 21.55
C SER A 74 29.97 13.86 22.91
N ALA A 75 29.28 14.97 23.18
CA ALA A 75 28.57 15.16 24.44
C ALA A 75 27.37 14.22 24.60
N ILE A 76 26.59 13.94 23.55
CA ILE A 76 25.43 13.00 23.62
C ILE A 76 25.86 11.53 23.74
N GLN A 77 27.09 11.20 23.35
CA GLN A 77 27.63 9.84 23.51
C GLN A 77 28.30 9.62 24.86
N ASN A 78 28.67 10.69 25.55
CA ASN A 78 29.42 10.61 26.79
C ASN A 78 28.51 10.36 28.00
N GLU A 79 28.83 9.36 28.83
CA GLU A 79 28.04 8.95 30.01
C GLU A 79 27.82 10.04 31.06
N PHE A 80 28.68 11.06 31.14
CA PHE A 80 28.56 12.18 32.10
C PHE A 80 27.65 13.31 31.61
N THR A 81 27.34 13.34 30.30
CA THR A 81 26.56 14.43 29.68
C THR A 81 25.30 13.95 28.98
N ASN A 82 25.21 12.66 28.57
CA ASN A 82 24.06 12.12 27.84
C ASN A 82 22.77 12.00 28.68
N LYS A 83 22.88 12.10 30.02
CA LYS A 83 21.72 12.11 30.94
C LYS A 83 21.25 13.53 31.25
N ASN A 84 21.93 14.55 30.74
CA ASN A 84 21.57 15.94 30.94
C ASN A 84 20.59 16.38 29.85
N MET A 85 19.42 16.83 30.24
CA MET A 85 18.38 17.34 29.36
C MET A 85 18.89 18.48 28.45
N ASP A 86 19.67 19.41 28.98
CA ASP A 86 20.26 20.52 28.23
C ASP A 86 21.15 20.04 27.06
N THR A 87 21.84 18.90 27.21
CA THR A 87 22.68 18.34 26.15
C THR A 87 21.83 17.98 24.93
N TRP A 88 20.69 17.33 25.13
CA TRP A 88 19.78 16.93 24.06
C TRP A 88 18.99 18.11 23.51
N LYS A 89 18.67 19.10 24.38
CA LYS A 89 18.06 20.34 23.91
C LYS A 89 19.00 21.06 22.92
N VAL A 90 20.25 21.27 23.28
CA VAL A 90 21.23 21.94 22.41
C VAL A 90 21.47 21.11 21.12
N ALA A 91 21.52 19.78 21.23
CA ALA A 91 21.65 18.92 20.09
C ALA A 91 20.44 19.06 19.11
N SER A 92 19.21 19.08 19.63
CA SER A 92 18.02 19.29 18.81
C SER A 92 17.96 20.71 18.22
N ASP A 93 18.34 21.72 18.96
CA ASP A 93 18.37 23.11 18.48
C ASP A 93 19.37 23.28 17.31
N ILE A 94 20.60 22.74 17.44
CA ILE A 94 21.60 22.74 16.34
C ILE A 94 21.06 22.00 15.12
N GLN A 95 20.50 20.83 15.33
CA GLN A 95 19.97 20.00 14.23
C GLN A 95 18.77 20.67 13.53
N GLN A 96 17.93 21.40 14.27
CA GLN A 96 16.82 22.18 13.73
C GLN A 96 17.29 23.30 12.81
N GLU A 97 18.39 24.00 13.15
CA GLU A 97 18.97 25.04 12.29
C GLU A 97 19.40 24.44 10.93
N PHE A 98 20.11 23.30 10.94
CA PHE A 98 20.49 22.61 9.71
C PHE A 98 19.28 22.10 8.93
N TYR A 99 18.28 21.54 9.62
CA TYR A 99 17.05 21.08 8.98
C TYR A 99 16.32 22.23 8.26
N ASN A 100 16.23 23.41 8.88
CA ASN A 100 15.63 24.60 8.27
C ASN A 100 16.42 25.07 7.05
N LYS A 101 17.76 25.10 7.16
CA LYS A 101 18.65 25.46 6.04
C LYS A 101 18.43 24.52 4.85
N GLU A 102 18.53 23.22 5.07
CA GLU A 102 18.41 22.21 4.03
C GLU A 102 17.00 22.17 3.40
N ASN A 103 15.95 22.42 4.19
CA ASN A 103 14.60 22.60 3.68
C ASN A 103 14.50 23.77 2.67
N ASN A 104 15.21 24.88 2.94
CA ASN A 104 15.24 26.01 2.03
C ASN A 104 16.07 25.70 0.78
N GLU A 105 17.16 24.95 0.92
CA GLU A 105 17.99 24.50 -0.21
C GLU A 105 17.24 23.54 -1.12
N VAL A 106 16.50 22.56 -0.56
CA VAL A 106 15.65 21.65 -1.34
C VAL A 106 14.52 22.39 -2.04
N LYS A 107 13.93 23.44 -1.42
CA LYS A 107 12.92 24.26 -2.08
C LYS A 107 13.49 25.10 -3.24
N ALA A 108 14.72 25.53 -3.14
CA ALA A 108 15.42 26.29 -4.16
C ALA A 108 15.88 25.41 -5.34
N ASP A 109 16.23 24.17 -5.08
CA ASP A 109 16.68 23.17 -6.07
C ASP A 109 15.98 21.82 -5.81
N PRO A 110 14.68 21.71 -6.19
CA PRO A 110 13.84 20.55 -5.86
C PRO A 110 14.21 19.27 -6.65
N ASP A 111 15.06 19.37 -7.65
CA ASP A 111 15.49 18.22 -8.45
C ASP A 111 16.83 17.63 -7.96
N ASN A 112 17.45 18.23 -6.96
CA ASN A 112 18.73 17.79 -6.42
C ASN A 112 18.57 16.64 -5.42
N GLU A 113 18.78 15.43 -5.88
CA GLU A 113 18.62 14.21 -5.08
C GLU A 113 19.56 14.16 -3.86
N GLN A 114 20.77 14.74 -3.96
CA GLN A 114 21.69 14.75 -2.81
C GLN A 114 21.20 15.69 -1.71
N LEU A 115 20.66 16.85 -2.05
CA LEU A 115 20.05 17.77 -1.07
C LEU A 115 18.83 17.14 -0.40
N LYS A 116 17.95 16.49 -1.17
CA LYS A 116 16.80 15.72 -0.61
C LYS A 116 17.26 14.68 0.39
N LYS A 117 18.27 13.88 0.03
CA LYS A 117 18.81 12.84 0.89
C LYS A 117 19.38 13.41 2.19
N ASN A 118 20.19 14.46 2.10
CA ASN A 118 20.75 15.13 3.27
C ASN A 118 19.63 15.65 4.18
N PHE A 119 18.64 16.33 3.61
CA PHE A 119 17.47 16.85 4.34
C PHE A 119 16.70 15.76 5.10
N LEU A 120 16.48 14.61 4.48
CA LEU A 120 15.79 13.48 5.14
C LEU A 120 16.64 12.85 6.25
N GLU A 121 17.96 12.78 6.08
CA GLU A 121 18.89 12.31 7.12
C GLU A 121 18.94 13.29 8.31
N THR A 122 19.03 14.58 8.03
CA THR A 122 18.99 15.66 9.03
C THR A 122 17.67 15.66 9.79
N GLY A 123 16.54 15.52 9.11
CA GLY A 123 15.23 15.42 9.73
C GLY A 123 15.10 14.18 10.63
N SER A 124 15.60 13.02 10.18
CA SER A 124 15.61 11.78 10.98
C SER A 124 16.42 11.93 12.25
N LYS A 125 17.57 12.61 12.16
CA LYS A 125 18.46 12.88 13.29
C LYS A 125 17.83 13.86 14.28
N LEU A 126 17.15 14.89 13.76
CA LEU A 126 16.37 15.84 14.56
C LEU A 126 15.31 15.12 15.40
N VAL A 127 14.52 14.24 14.79
CA VAL A 127 13.50 13.47 15.52
C VAL A 127 14.14 12.65 16.66
N THR A 128 15.27 11.99 16.40
CA THR A 128 15.98 11.21 17.42
C THR A 128 16.40 12.08 18.61
N TYR A 129 16.89 13.28 18.36
CA TYR A 129 17.31 14.21 19.41
C TYR A 129 16.12 14.78 20.17
N LEU A 130 15.05 15.16 19.47
CA LEU A 130 13.82 15.64 20.09
C LEU A 130 13.18 14.57 20.98
N GLN A 131 13.15 13.34 20.53
CA GLN A 131 12.61 12.21 21.31
C GLN A 131 13.39 12.05 22.63
N LYS A 132 14.73 12.09 22.56
CA LYS A 132 15.54 11.93 23.76
C LYS A 132 15.44 13.14 24.69
N TYR A 133 15.38 14.34 24.12
CA TYR A 133 15.10 15.56 24.89
C TYR A 133 13.78 15.47 25.65
N ASP A 134 12.73 15.04 24.98
CA ASP A 134 11.38 14.92 25.52
C ASP A 134 11.28 13.84 26.62
N GLU A 135 11.94 12.70 26.44
CA GLU A 135 12.05 11.67 27.47
C GLU A 135 12.67 12.20 28.77
N LEU A 136 13.74 13.00 28.66
CA LEU A 136 14.41 13.60 29.83
C LEU A 136 13.60 14.76 30.43
N LEU A 137 12.91 15.54 29.59
CA LEU A 137 11.97 16.58 30.01
C LEU A 137 10.83 15.97 30.84
N ALA A 138 10.26 14.86 30.41
CA ALA A 138 9.21 14.15 31.15
C ALA A 138 9.69 13.71 32.55
N GLN A 139 10.94 13.28 32.66
CA GLN A 139 11.55 12.81 33.91
C GLN A 139 12.03 13.95 34.86
N ASP A 140 12.11 15.21 34.40
CA ASP A 140 12.59 16.30 35.23
C ASP A 140 11.57 16.65 36.34
N ALA A 141 11.93 16.34 37.59
CA ALA A 141 11.08 16.59 38.76
C ALA A 141 11.04 18.08 39.17
N LYS A 142 11.93 18.93 38.63
CA LYS A 142 12.02 20.35 38.98
C LYS A 142 11.10 21.23 38.16
N MET A 143 10.79 20.81 36.94
CA MET A 143 9.87 21.52 36.07
C MET A 143 8.42 21.07 36.34
N LYS A 144 7.50 22.02 36.37
CA LYS A 144 6.08 21.77 36.53
C LYS A 144 5.46 21.32 35.19
N PRO A 145 4.33 20.59 35.21
CA PRO A 145 3.63 20.17 33.98
C PRO A 145 3.36 21.34 33.03
N GLU A 146 2.86 22.46 33.53
CA GLU A 146 2.55 23.65 32.73
C GLU A 146 3.75 24.28 32.03
N GLU A 147 4.97 24.01 32.50
CA GLU A 147 6.22 24.45 31.87
C GLU A 147 6.71 23.42 30.83
N LYS A 148 6.43 22.12 31.05
CA LYS A 148 6.83 21.03 30.17
C LYS A 148 5.93 20.93 28.94
N ASP A 149 4.62 21.07 29.13
CA ASP A 149 3.61 20.85 28.08
C ASP A 149 3.86 21.66 26.80
N PRO A 150 4.14 22.99 26.84
CA PRO A 150 4.42 23.74 25.62
C PRO A 150 5.68 23.27 24.90
N ILE A 151 6.70 22.82 25.64
CA ILE A 151 7.95 22.31 25.09
C ILE A 151 7.68 20.97 24.40
N HIS A 152 6.99 20.07 25.09
CA HIS A 152 6.56 18.77 24.55
C HIS A 152 5.76 18.95 23.23
N GLN A 153 4.73 19.80 23.25
CA GLN A 153 3.89 20.06 22.09
C GLN A 153 4.67 20.65 20.91
N LYS A 154 5.62 21.55 21.15
CA LYS A 154 6.53 22.06 20.12
C LYS A 154 7.41 20.96 19.55
N ASN A 155 7.97 20.11 20.39
CA ASN A 155 8.79 18.97 19.96
C ASN A 155 7.98 17.99 19.12
N GLN A 156 6.72 17.72 19.47
CA GLN A 156 5.79 16.90 18.68
C GLN A 156 5.62 17.47 17.27
N ILE A 157 5.33 18.76 17.14
CA ILE A 157 5.14 19.42 15.82
C ILE A 157 6.39 19.27 14.95
N LEU A 158 7.56 19.58 15.52
CA LEU A 158 8.82 19.49 14.78
C LEU A 158 9.11 18.07 14.31
N ALA A 159 8.94 17.09 15.19
CA ALA A 159 9.15 15.68 14.87
C ALA A 159 8.12 15.15 13.86
N ALA A 160 6.85 15.51 13.99
CA ALA A 160 5.81 15.14 13.04
C ALA A 160 6.07 15.71 11.64
N ASN A 161 6.45 16.99 11.55
CA ASN A 161 6.78 17.61 10.26
C ASN A 161 8.01 16.95 9.60
N ALA A 162 9.04 16.60 10.37
CA ALA A 162 10.18 15.86 9.83
C ALA A 162 9.80 14.44 9.40
N ALA A 163 8.92 13.76 10.15
CA ALA A 163 8.39 12.45 9.78
C ALA A 163 7.57 12.50 8.48
N LEU A 164 6.74 13.53 8.28
CA LEU A 164 5.96 13.68 7.05
C LEU A 164 6.83 13.83 5.79
N GLN A 165 8.06 14.37 5.92
CA GLN A 165 9.00 14.38 4.79
C GLN A 165 9.46 12.96 4.42
N LEU A 166 9.63 12.07 5.41
CA LEU A 166 9.93 10.66 5.15
C LEU A 166 8.75 9.96 4.46
N LEU A 167 7.51 10.27 4.85
CA LEU A 167 6.32 9.74 4.20
C LEU A 167 6.25 10.17 2.73
N GLN A 168 6.49 11.46 2.44
CA GLN A 168 6.51 11.98 1.08
C GLN A 168 7.62 11.35 0.23
N ALA A 169 8.82 11.20 0.80
CA ALA A 169 9.93 10.52 0.13
C ALA A 169 9.62 9.04 -0.15
N SER A 170 8.94 8.36 0.78
CA SER A 170 8.48 6.99 0.59
C SER A 170 7.45 6.86 -0.54
N GLN A 171 6.50 7.80 -0.62
CA GLN A 171 5.52 7.87 -1.71
C GLN A 171 6.21 8.01 -3.07
N ASN A 172 7.13 8.96 -3.20
CA ASN A 172 7.86 9.19 -4.45
C ASN A 172 8.65 7.94 -4.86
N ALA A 173 9.36 7.36 -3.92
CA ALA A 173 10.18 6.16 -4.15
C ALA A 173 9.34 4.92 -4.51
N SER A 174 8.13 4.76 -3.97
CA SER A 174 7.26 3.60 -4.24
C SER A 174 6.75 3.55 -5.68
N ASN A 175 6.79 4.67 -6.39
CA ASN A 175 6.40 4.81 -7.80
C ASN A 175 7.59 4.75 -8.77
N SER A 176 8.82 4.52 -8.27
CA SER A 176 10.02 4.45 -9.09
C SER A 176 10.20 3.06 -9.71
N ASP A 177 10.84 3.02 -10.88
CA ASP A 177 11.34 1.80 -11.50
C ASP A 177 12.77 1.46 -11.04
N ASN A 178 13.41 2.35 -10.27
CA ASN A 178 14.78 2.19 -9.78
C ASN A 178 14.82 1.37 -8.50
N GLN A 179 15.54 0.25 -8.51
CA GLN A 179 15.63 -0.67 -7.38
C GLN A 179 16.23 -0.04 -6.10
N GLU A 180 17.19 0.88 -6.23
CA GLU A 180 17.79 1.55 -5.06
C GLU A 180 16.83 2.58 -4.45
N GLU A 181 16.04 3.27 -5.27
CA GLU A 181 14.99 4.18 -4.81
C GLU A 181 13.86 3.41 -4.10
N LEU A 182 13.41 2.28 -4.66
CA LEU A 182 12.42 1.41 -4.01
C LEU A 182 12.90 0.94 -2.63
N LYS A 183 14.16 0.50 -2.51
CA LYS A 183 14.78 0.12 -1.22
C LYS A 183 14.87 1.30 -0.25
N ALA A 184 15.17 2.49 -0.74
CA ALA A 184 15.16 3.70 0.06
C ALA A 184 13.74 4.03 0.54
N GLY A 185 12.73 3.88 -0.31
CA GLY A 185 11.31 4.05 0.02
C GLY A 185 10.85 3.16 1.16
N VAL A 186 11.26 1.88 1.16
CA VAL A 186 11.03 0.97 2.29
C VAL A 186 11.61 1.55 3.58
N LYS A 187 12.88 1.96 3.56
CA LYS A 187 13.54 2.53 4.75
C LYS A 187 12.86 3.80 5.26
N TYR A 188 12.40 4.66 4.35
CA TYR A 188 11.67 5.88 4.73
C TYR A 188 10.32 5.54 5.37
N SER A 189 9.56 4.60 4.80
CA SER A 189 8.32 4.12 5.39
C SER A 189 8.53 3.53 6.78
N GLU A 190 9.54 2.68 6.96
CA GLU A 190 9.85 2.05 8.24
C GLU A 190 10.23 3.09 9.30
N LYS A 191 11.07 4.07 8.95
CA LYS A 191 11.42 5.17 9.85
C LYS A 191 10.20 6.02 10.22
N PHE A 192 9.34 6.34 9.26
CA PHE A 192 8.10 7.05 9.53
C PHE A 192 7.21 6.27 10.51
N LEU A 193 7.01 4.98 10.27
CA LEU A 193 6.19 4.12 11.14
C LEU A 193 6.81 3.99 12.55
N ASP A 194 8.13 3.86 12.66
CA ASP A 194 8.81 3.83 13.95
C ASP A 194 8.60 5.13 14.73
N ILE A 195 8.65 6.28 14.07
CA ILE A 195 8.38 7.57 14.69
C ILE A 195 6.92 7.66 15.14
N MET A 196 5.97 7.39 14.24
CA MET A 196 4.55 7.65 14.50
C MET A 196 3.90 6.62 15.43
N GLU A 197 4.28 5.35 15.34
CA GLU A 197 3.64 4.27 16.10
C GLU A 197 4.37 3.90 17.40
N LYS A 198 5.71 4.08 17.44
CA LYS A 198 6.53 3.58 18.57
C LYS A 198 7.11 4.67 19.44
N SER A 199 7.27 5.90 18.94
CA SER A 199 7.86 6.99 19.73
C SER A 199 6.93 7.46 20.83
N SER A 200 7.48 7.58 22.05
CA SER A 200 6.75 8.18 23.18
C SER A 200 6.40 9.65 22.92
N LEU A 201 7.21 10.37 22.15
CA LEU A 201 6.99 11.76 21.75
C LEU A 201 5.69 11.92 20.93
N MET A 202 5.31 10.92 20.10
CA MET A 202 4.10 11.00 19.25
C MET A 202 2.82 10.60 19.97
N LYS A 203 2.88 10.14 21.22
CA LYS A 203 1.67 9.80 21.98
C LYS A 203 0.75 11.01 22.12
N ASN A 204 -0.54 10.81 21.82
CA ASN A 204 -1.58 11.82 21.91
C ASN A 204 -1.27 13.09 21.08
N LEU A 205 -0.59 12.94 19.95
CA LEU A 205 -0.29 14.04 19.01
C LEU A 205 -1.57 14.77 18.59
N GLU A 206 -2.71 14.06 18.48
CA GLU A 206 -4.03 14.61 18.18
C GLU A 206 -4.54 15.60 19.24
N ASN A 207 -4.00 15.57 20.45
CA ASN A 207 -4.34 16.49 21.54
C ASN A 207 -3.43 17.73 21.58
N ASN A 208 -2.52 17.90 20.60
CA ASN A 208 -1.66 19.05 20.51
C ASN A 208 -2.47 20.34 20.31
N THR A 209 -2.33 21.30 21.23
CA THR A 209 -3.09 22.55 21.24
C THR A 209 -2.45 23.69 20.44
N LEU A 210 -1.19 23.55 20.08
CA LEU A 210 -0.45 24.55 19.29
C LEU A 210 -0.78 24.49 17.81
N THR A 211 -1.42 23.39 17.36
CA THR A 211 -1.88 23.21 15.99
C THR A 211 -3.13 22.34 15.95
N LYS A 212 -3.95 22.52 14.90
CA LYS A 212 -5.12 21.66 14.62
C LYS A 212 -4.88 20.74 13.41
N GLU A 213 -3.65 20.65 12.93
CA GLU A 213 -3.32 19.89 11.73
C GLU A 213 -3.29 18.38 11.97
N PHE A 214 -3.00 17.95 13.20
CA PHE A 214 -2.81 16.56 13.59
C PHE A 214 -4.09 15.97 14.20
N THR A 215 -5.12 15.74 13.38
CA THR A 215 -6.30 15.00 13.86
C THR A 215 -6.02 13.50 13.88
N LYS A 216 -6.78 12.77 14.71
CA LYS A 216 -6.64 11.32 14.81
C LYS A 216 -6.80 10.64 13.44
N GLU A 217 -7.80 11.07 12.67
CA GLU A 217 -8.09 10.54 11.34
C GLU A 217 -6.91 10.74 10.38
N LYS A 218 -6.30 11.93 10.38
CA LYS A 218 -5.13 12.22 9.54
C LYS A 218 -3.91 11.38 9.94
N ILE A 219 -3.67 11.24 11.23
CA ILE A 219 -2.55 10.44 11.74
C ILE A 219 -2.73 8.97 11.32
N GLU A 220 -3.92 8.40 11.51
CA GLU A 220 -4.25 7.04 11.08
C GLU A 220 -4.11 6.88 9.56
N GLU A 221 -4.51 7.90 8.79
CA GLU A 221 -4.37 7.92 7.35
C GLU A 221 -2.90 7.92 6.92
N TRP A 222 -2.04 8.77 7.49
CA TRP A 222 -0.61 8.82 7.19
C TRP A 222 0.10 7.51 7.53
N ILE A 223 -0.22 6.90 8.68
CA ILE A 223 0.29 5.58 9.07
C ILE A 223 -0.11 4.53 8.02
N THR A 224 -1.35 4.59 7.56
CA THR A 224 -1.84 3.66 6.54
C THR A 224 -1.16 3.89 5.19
N TYR A 225 -0.97 5.14 4.76
CA TYR A 225 -0.20 5.46 3.55
C TYR A 225 1.23 4.91 3.60
N ALA A 226 1.93 5.07 4.72
CA ALA A 226 3.27 4.51 4.87
C ALA A 226 3.28 2.99 4.69
N LYS A 227 2.27 2.29 5.22
CA LYS A 227 2.10 0.84 5.02
C LYS A 227 1.83 0.48 3.56
N VAL A 228 1.00 1.28 2.86
CA VAL A 228 0.71 1.11 1.42
C VAL A 228 1.98 1.29 0.59
N PHE A 229 2.72 2.39 0.78
CA PHE A 229 3.93 2.67 0.02
C PHE A 229 5.02 1.63 0.26
N ARG A 230 5.16 1.16 1.50
CA ARG A 230 6.07 0.06 1.84
C ARG A 230 5.69 -1.24 1.13
N ALA A 231 4.41 -1.61 1.14
CA ALA A 231 3.93 -2.81 0.48
C ALA A 231 4.13 -2.73 -1.05
N GLN A 232 3.86 -1.58 -1.66
CA GLN A 232 4.08 -1.33 -3.07
C GLN A 232 5.58 -1.40 -3.43
N SER A 233 6.46 -0.82 -2.61
CA SER A 233 7.90 -0.94 -2.81
C SER A 233 8.36 -2.40 -2.72
N TYR A 234 7.93 -3.16 -1.72
CA TYR A 234 8.27 -4.59 -1.62
C TYR A 234 7.78 -5.41 -2.82
N PHE A 235 6.61 -5.08 -3.37
CA PHE A 235 6.09 -5.74 -4.55
C PHE A 235 6.99 -5.53 -5.79
N ASN A 236 7.57 -4.33 -5.92
CA ASN A 236 8.37 -3.93 -7.07
C ASN A 236 9.89 -4.21 -6.90
N ILE A 237 10.37 -4.50 -5.68
CA ILE A 237 11.77 -4.86 -5.44
C ILE A 237 12.01 -6.30 -5.89
N GLU A 238 12.95 -6.46 -6.83
CA GLU A 238 13.38 -7.78 -7.30
C GLU A 238 13.96 -8.63 -6.17
N GLY A 239 13.54 -9.89 -6.11
CA GLY A 239 14.01 -10.83 -5.11
C GLY A 239 13.41 -10.67 -3.72
N THR A 240 12.42 -9.79 -3.53
CA THR A 240 11.69 -9.71 -2.27
C THR A 240 11.00 -11.05 -1.97
N PRO A 241 11.18 -11.63 -0.77
CA PRO A 241 10.52 -12.88 -0.40
C PRO A 241 8.98 -12.74 -0.48
N GLU A 242 8.31 -13.75 -1.04
CA GLU A 242 6.84 -13.80 -1.16
C GLU A 242 6.15 -13.50 0.18
N SER A 243 6.64 -14.09 1.27
CA SER A 243 6.09 -13.88 2.61
C SER A 243 6.13 -12.41 3.06
N THR A 244 7.16 -11.67 2.67
CA THR A 244 7.30 -10.23 2.98
C THR A 244 6.25 -9.42 2.22
N ILE A 245 6.06 -9.70 0.93
CA ILE A 245 5.04 -9.04 0.11
C ILE A 245 3.65 -9.30 0.67
N ILE A 246 3.33 -10.57 0.95
CA ILE A 246 2.03 -10.96 1.50
C ILE A 246 1.77 -10.27 2.84
N SER A 247 2.70 -10.37 3.81
CA SER A 247 2.54 -9.78 5.13
C SER A 247 2.36 -8.26 5.07
N ALA A 248 3.04 -7.58 4.14
CA ALA A 248 2.92 -6.14 3.97
C ALA A 248 1.52 -5.73 3.48
N TYR A 249 0.94 -6.47 2.52
CA TYR A 249 -0.43 -6.19 2.05
C TYR A 249 -1.50 -6.67 3.02
N GLU A 250 -1.33 -7.82 3.68
CA GLU A 250 -2.29 -8.31 4.69
C GLU A 250 -2.41 -7.35 5.88
N ALA A 251 -1.36 -6.60 6.22
CA ALA A 251 -1.42 -5.54 7.21
C ALA A 251 -2.40 -4.39 6.86
N LEU A 252 -2.86 -4.31 5.60
CA LEU A 252 -3.83 -3.33 5.14
C LEU A 252 -5.29 -3.82 5.23
N PHE A 253 -5.54 -5.12 5.46
CA PHE A 253 -6.90 -5.67 5.51
C PHE A 253 -7.84 -5.01 6.53
N PRO A 254 -7.39 -4.59 7.73
CA PRO A 254 -8.25 -3.89 8.67
C PRO A 254 -8.47 -2.41 8.34
N THR A 255 -7.91 -1.89 7.23
CA THR A 255 -7.95 -0.48 6.87
C THR A 255 -8.93 -0.21 5.71
N LYS A 256 -9.17 1.07 5.42
CA LYS A 256 -9.92 1.48 4.22
C LYS A 256 -9.23 1.09 2.90
N TYR A 257 -7.94 0.73 2.93
CA TYR A 257 -7.16 0.28 1.77
C TYR A 257 -7.17 -1.24 1.54
N LYS A 258 -8.06 -1.98 2.22
CA LYS A 258 -8.25 -3.41 2.01
C LYS A 258 -8.46 -3.80 0.53
N GLY A 259 -9.21 -2.99 -0.22
CA GLY A 259 -9.42 -3.20 -1.65
C GLY A 259 -8.12 -3.18 -2.46
N VAL A 260 -7.24 -2.21 -2.17
CA VAL A 260 -5.90 -2.13 -2.78
C VAL A 260 -5.09 -3.38 -2.46
N ALA A 261 -5.14 -3.85 -1.21
CA ALA A 261 -4.40 -5.03 -0.78
C ALA A 261 -4.87 -6.31 -1.50
N TYR A 262 -6.17 -6.55 -1.57
CA TYR A 262 -6.73 -7.70 -2.29
C TYR A 262 -6.43 -7.64 -3.79
N ASN A 263 -6.53 -6.46 -4.41
CA ASN A 263 -6.19 -6.27 -5.81
C ASN A 263 -4.72 -6.57 -6.08
N SER A 264 -3.82 -6.04 -5.27
CA SER A 264 -2.38 -6.25 -5.42
C SER A 264 -2.00 -7.73 -5.24
N LEU A 265 -2.55 -8.41 -4.22
CA LEU A 265 -2.28 -9.82 -3.98
C LEU A 265 -2.87 -10.73 -5.08
N SER A 266 -4.09 -10.43 -5.57
CA SER A 266 -4.66 -11.16 -6.70
C SER A 266 -3.82 -10.99 -7.97
N ASN A 267 -3.34 -9.77 -8.24
CA ASN A 267 -2.46 -9.49 -9.38
C ASN A 267 -1.09 -10.17 -9.23
N TYR A 268 -0.54 -10.22 -8.01
CA TYR A 268 0.72 -10.91 -7.73
C TYR A 268 0.67 -12.40 -8.12
N TYR A 269 -0.50 -13.04 -7.93
CA TYR A 269 -0.69 -14.45 -8.24
C TYR A 269 -1.27 -14.74 -9.63
N ARG A 270 -1.60 -13.70 -10.43
CA ARG A 270 -2.28 -13.86 -11.73
C ARG A 270 -1.64 -14.92 -12.64
N GLU A 271 -0.32 -14.86 -12.80
CA GLU A 271 0.44 -15.78 -13.64
C GLU A 271 1.23 -16.84 -12.84
N LYS A 272 1.18 -16.77 -11.50
CA LYS A 272 1.99 -17.65 -10.64
C LYS A 272 1.18 -18.81 -10.08
N ASP A 273 -0.04 -18.53 -9.60
CA ASP A 273 -0.87 -19.49 -8.87
C ASP A 273 -2.33 -19.06 -8.92
N LYS A 274 -3.09 -19.67 -9.83
CA LYS A 274 -4.52 -19.37 -10.01
C LYS A 274 -5.36 -19.67 -8.76
N ALA A 275 -5.02 -20.68 -7.97
CA ALA A 275 -5.75 -21.01 -6.76
C ALA A 275 -5.56 -19.92 -5.70
N LYS A 276 -4.33 -19.42 -5.51
CA LYS A 276 -4.08 -18.29 -4.61
C LYS A 276 -4.70 -16.99 -5.15
N GLN A 277 -4.66 -16.75 -6.45
CA GLN A 277 -5.36 -15.62 -7.05
C GLN A 277 -6.85 -15.65 -6.69
N ASN A 278 -7.53 -16.77 -6.99
CA ASN A 278 -8.95 -16.93 -6.67
C ASN A 278 -9.25 -16.76 -5.19
N LYS A 279 -8.39 -17.29 -4.30
CA LYS A 279 -8.53 -17.08 -2.85
C LYS A 279 -8.63 -15.59 -2.49
N TYR A 280 -7.72 -14.76 -3.00
CA TYR A 280 -7.73 -13.32 -2.69
C TYR A 280 -8.87 -12.58 -3.38
N LEU A 281 -9.29 -12.99 -4.58
CA LEU A 281 -10.48 -12.45 -5.23
C LEU A 281 -11.75 -12.71 -4.40
N VAL A 282 -11.98 -13.95 -3.97
CA VAL A 282 -13.15 -14.33 -3.14
C VAL A 282 -13.13 -13.59 -1.81
N GLN A 283 -11.99 -13.52 -1.14
CA GLN A 283 -11.85 -12.75 0.10
C GLN A 283 -12.12 -11.26 -0.11
N GLY A 284 -11.64 -10.69 -1.21
CA GLY A 284 -11.88 -9.30 -1.58
C GLY A 284 -13.36 -9.02 -1.87
N ILE A 285 -14.05 -9.90 -2.60
CA ILE A 285 -15.49 -9.80 -2.85
C ILE A 285 -16.29 -9.70 -1.53
N GLU A 286 -15.97 -10.56 -0.57
CA GLU A 286 -16.65 -10.56 0.73
C GLU A 286 -16.27 -9.35 1.60
N ALA A 287 -14.98 -9.01 1.65
CA ALA A 287 -14.48 -7.89 2.43
C ALA A 287 -15.03 -6.52 1.97
N LEU A 288 -15.35 -6.38 0.67
CA LEU A 288 -15.85 -5.14 0.08
C LEU A 288 -17.40 -5.10 -0.02
N LYS A 289 -18.12 -6.12 0.45
CA LYS A 289 -19.57 -6.26 0.27
C LYS A 289 -20.38 -5.06 0.76
N ASN A 290 -19.97 -4.46 1.86
CA ASN A 290 -20.67 -3.33 2.49
C ASN A 290 -19.96 -1.98 2.21
N ASP A 291 -19.12 -1.91 1.19
CA ASP A 291 -18.36 -0.71 0.85
C ASP A 291 -18.81 -0.20 -0.54
N PRO A 292 -19.76 0.74 -0.60
CA PRO A 292 -20.29 1.22 -1.88
C PRO A 292 -19.26 1.97 -2.73
N GLU A 293 -18.22 2.56 -2.12
CA GLU A 293 -17.15 3.24 -2.84
C GLU A 293 -16.24 2.26 -3.58
N GLN A 294 -16.24 0.99 -3.18
CA GLN A 294 -15.46 -0.08 -3.79
C GLN A 294 -16.31 -1.04 -4.66
N LYS A 295 -17.54 -0.64 -5.02
CA LYS A 295 -18.46 -1.50 -5.79
C LYS A 295 -17.84 -1.97 -7.11
N ASP A 296 -17.20 -1.06 -7.86
CA ASP A 296 -16.58 -1.37 -9.15
C ASP A 296 -15.41 -2.35 -9.01
N LEU A 297 -14.59 -2.16 -7.97
CA LEU A 297 -13.49 -3.09 -7.68
C LEU A 297 -14.02 -4.47 -7.29
N ARG A 298 -15.09 -4.53 -6.50
CA ARG A 298 -15.75 -5.77 -6.11
C ARG A 298 -16.35 -6.50 -7.31
N SER A 299 -16.98 -5.77 -8.25
CA SER A 299 -17.47 -6.30 -9.53
C SER A 299 -16.32 -6.90 -10.35
N ASN A 300 -15.21 -6.17 -10.48
CA ASN A 300 -14.04 -6.64 -11.18
C ASN A 300 -13.46 -7.94 -10.57
N PHE A 301 -13.41 -8.04 -9.25
CA PHE A 301 -12.98 -9.27 -8.57
C PHE A 301 -13.91 -10.44 -8.89
N ALA A 302 -15.23 -10.23 -8.85
CA ALA A 302 -16.21 -11.27 -9.19
C ALA A 302 -16.06 -11.73 -10.64
N PHE A 303 -15.85 -10.79 -11.56
CA PHE A 303 -15.64 -11.08 -12.97
C PHE A 303 -14.36 -11.89 -13.24
N ILE A 304 -13.22 -11.46 -12.66
CA ILE A 304 -11.95 -12.19 -12.81
C ILE A 304 -12.07 -13.61 -12.21
N HIS A 305 -12.71 -13.73 -11.04
CA HIS A 305 -12.94 -15.03 -10.41
C HIS A 305 -13.77 -15.95 -11.30
N MET A 306 -14.88 -15.46 -11.82
CA MET A 306 -15.72 -16.19 -12.79
C MET A 306 -14.93 -16.64 -14.02
N GLN A 307 -14.13 -15.73 -14.62
CA GLN A 307 -13.27 -16.06 -15.76
C GLN A 307 -12.23 -17.14 -15.44
N ASN A 308 -11.62 -17.07 -14.27
CA ASN A 308 -10.63 -18.06 -13.85
C ASN A 308 -11.23 -19.47 -13.72
N LEU A 309 -12.48 -19.56 -13.28
CA LEU A 309 -13.21 -20.83 -13.16
C LEU A 309 -13.67 -21.38 -14.51
N TYR A 310 -13.91 -20.50 -15.50
CA TYR A 310 -14.41 -20.87 -16.85
C TYR A 310 -13.31 -20.95 -17.91
N ASN A 311 -12.10 -21.10 -17.59
CA ASN A 311 -10.90 -21.04 -18.43
C ASN A 311 -11.07 -21.55 -19.88
N GLY A 312 -11.25 -20.63 -20.83
CA GLY A 312 -11.29 -20.93 -22.25
C GLY A 312 -12.46 -21.79 -22.74
N GLY A 313 -13.63 -21.72 -22.07
CA GLY A 313 -14.82 -22.49 -22.42
C GLY A 313 -14.91 -23.86 -21.75
N GLN A 314 -14.00 -24.15 -20.83
CA GLN A 314 -13.99 -25.37 -20.04
C GLN A 314 -13.97 -25.05 -18.55
N TYR A 315 -14.70 -25.82 -17.78
CA TYR A 315 -14.67 -25.79 -16.31
C TYR A 315 -14.52 -27.20 -15.77
N LYS A 316 -13.88 -27.31 -14.61
CA LYS A 316 -13.79 -28.60 -13.93
C LYS A 316 -15.11 -28.91 -13.24
N SER A 317 -15.45 -30.19 -13.24
CA SER A 317 -16.74 -30.68 -12.67
C SER A 317 -16.88 -30.26 -11.19
N GLU A 318 -15.79 -30.30 -10.44
CA GLU A 318 -15.72 -29.88 -9.02
C GLU A 318 -15.88 -28.36 -8.81
N GLU A 319 -15.56 -27.54 -9.82
CA GLU A 319 -15.64 -26.07 -9.74
C GLU A 319 -17.00 -25.52 -10.25
N LYS A 320 -17.86 -26.39 -10.79
CA LYS A 320 -19.12 -25.99 -11.43
C LYS A 320 -20.05 -25.20 -10.50
N ASP A 321 -20.21 -25.63 -9.27
CA ASP A 321 -21.10 -24.96 -8.31
C ASP A 321 -20.54 -23.61 -7.88
N GLU A 322 -19.23 -23.48 -7.79
CA GLU A 322 -18.55 -22.21 -7.50
C GLU A 322 -18.70 -21.24 -8.69
N LEU A 323 -18.53 -21.72 -9.92
CA LEU A 323 -18.76 -20.93 -11.13
C LEU A 323 -20.21 -20.42 -11.21
N LYS A 324 -21.20 -21.27 -10.93
CA LYS A 324 -22.62 -20.87 -10.89
C LYS A 324 -22.87 -19.78 -9.85
N LYS A 325 -22.26 -19.87 -8.67
CA LYS A 325 -22.36 -18.83 -7.63
C LYS A 325 -21.72 -17.52 -8.07
N ALA A 326 -20.56 -17.57 -8.73
CA ALA A 326 -19.90 -16.38 -9.27
C ALA A 326 -20.73 -15.71 -10.37
N ILE A 327 -21.30 -16.48 -11.29
CA ILE A 327 -22.23 -16.01 -12.32
C ILE A 327 -23.45 -15.35 -11.68
N GLN A 328 -24.09 -16.02 -10.73
CA GLN A 328 -25.30 -15.52 -10.07
C GLN A 328 -25.02 -14.22 -9.30
N LEU A 329 -23.89 -14.15 -8.61
CA LEU A 329 -23.46 -12.92 -7.92
C LEU A 329 -23.38 -11.72 -8.88
N ILE A 330 -22.80 -11.91 -10.06
CA ILE A 330 -22.70 -10.84 -11.07
C ILE A 330 -24.07 -10.44 -11.57
N LYS A 331 -24.93 -11.42 -11.87
CA LYS A 331 -26.30 -11.17 -12.37
C LYS A 331 -27.17 -10.45 -11.34
N ASP A 332 -26.98 -10.71 -10.04
CA ASP A 332 -27.83 -10.15 -8.97
C ASP A 332 -27.33 -8.79 -8.49
N GLU A 333 -26.02 -8.63 -8.28
CA GLU A 333 -25.48 -7.45 -7.60
C GLU A 333 -24.78 -6.45 -8.55
N PHE A 334 -24.41 -6.90 -9.76
CA PHE A 334 -23.67 -6.09 -10.74
C PHE A 334 -24.34 -6.07 -12.12
N SER A 335 -25.66 -6.21 -12.15
CA SER A 335 -26.42 -6.31 -13.40
C SER A 335 -26.30 -5.10 -14.33
N ASP A 336 -25.91 -3.95 -13.80
CA ASP A 336 -25.73 -2.70 -14.55
C ASP A 336 -24.27 -2.49 -15.01
N ASP A 337 -23.38 -3.42 -14.67
CA ASP A 337 -21.97 -3.38 -15.08
C ASP A 337 -21.83 -3.96 -16.51
N ASP A 338 -20.96 -3.36 -17.33
CA ASP A 338 -20.68 -3.83 -18.69
C ASP A 338 -20.21 -5.30 -18.73
N ASN A 339 -19.62 -5.78 -17.64
CA ASN A 339 -19.18 -7.17 -17.50
C ASN A 339 -20.34 -8.16 -17.26
N ALA A 340 -21.52 -7.67 -16.86
CA ALA A 340 -22.65 -8.55 -16.53
C ALA A 340 -23.10 -9.41 -17.73
N VAL A 341 -23.01 -8.88 -18.95
CA VAL A 341 -23.33 -9.64 -20.16
C VAL A 341 -22.50 -10.93 -20.27
N ASN A 342 -21.24 -10.91 -19.85
CA ASN A 342 -20.38 -12.10 -19.89
C ASN A 342 -20.86 -13.19 -18.93
N ALA A 343 -21.48 -12.82 -17.79
CA ALA A 343 -22.09 -13.79 -16.89
C ALA A 343 -23.27 -14.51 -17.53
N TYR A 344 -24.13 -13.80 -18.27
CA TYR A 344 -25.21 -14.41 -19.04
C TYR A 344 -24.70 -15.30 -20.18
N LEU A 345 -23.65 -14.84 -20.89
CA LEU A 345 -23.04 -15.64 -21.97
C LEU A 345 -22.43 -16.93 -21.42
N MET A 346 -21.77 -16.90 -20.29
CA MET A 346 -21.20 -18.10 -19.65
C MET A 346 -22.29 -19.03 -19.13
N ASP A 347 -23.31 -18.52 -18.47
CA ASP A 347 -24.42 -19.29 -17.92
C ASP A 347 -25.17 -20.03 -19.07
N GLY A 348 -25.50 -19.30 -20.15
CA GLY A 348 -26.11 -19.86 -21.33
C GLY A 348 -25.23 -20.88 -22.02
N GLN A 349 -23.92 -20.66 -22.11
CA GLN A 349 -22.98 -21.60 -22.69
C GLN A 349 -22.88 -22.89 -21.85
N MET A 350 -22.85 -22.80 -20.54
CA MET A 350 -22.89 -23.97 -19.64
C MET A 350 -24.15 -24.82 -19.90
N ALA A 351 -25.31 -24.18 -19.98
CA ALA A 351 -26.56 -24.87 -20.30
C ALA A 351 -26.54 -25.49 -21.71
N PHE A 352 -25.98 -24.79 -22.69
CA PHE A 352 -25.81 -25.27 -24.05
C PHE A 352 -24.92 -26.52 -24.14
N ASP A 353 -23.77 -26.50 -23.45
CA ASP A 353 -22.82 -27.63 -23.41
C ASP A 353 -23.41 -28.85 -22.70
N GLU A 354 -24.29 -28.64 -21.73
CA GLU A 354 -25.09 -29.69 -21.08
C GLU A 354 -26.28 -30.18 -21.93
N LYS A 355 -26.42 -29.66 -23.15
CA LYS A 355 -27.53 -29.96 -24.09
C LYS A 355 -28.92 -29.54 -23.57
N LYS A 356 -28.95 -28.62 -22.61
CA LYS A 356 -30.16 -27.99 -22.07
C LYS A 356 -30.53 -26.77 -22.91
N TYR A 357 -30.81 -26.97 -24.18
CA TYR A 357 -30.95 -25.91 -25.18
C TYR A 357 -32.11 -24.94 -24.88
N ASP A 358 -33.20 -25.42 -24.27
CA ASP A 358 -34.31 -24.55 -23.84
C ASP A 358 -33.89 -23.60 -22.72
N GLU A 359 -33.12 -24.09 -21.75
CA GLU A 359 -32.55 -23.27 -20.67
C GLU A 359 -31.54 -22.24 -21.23
N ALA A 360 -30.63 -22.69 -22.10
CA ALA A 360 -29.68 -21.83 -22.78
C ALA A 360 -30.37 -20.70 -23.56
N LYS A 361 -31.36 -21.03 -24.38
CA LYS A 361 -32.14 -20.03 -25.13
C LYS A 361 -32.77 -19.00 -24.21
N LYS A 362 -33.39 -19.44 -23.11
CA LYS A 362 -34.02 -18.55 -22.13
C LYS A 362 -33.02 -17.58 -21.52
N ILE A 363 -31.84 -18.08 -21.09
CA ILE A 363 -30.78 -17.24 -20.52
C ILE A 363 -30.31 -16.19 -21.52
N TYR A 364 -30.09 -16.58 -22.80
CA TYR A 364 -29.66 -15.62 -23.82
C TYR A 364 -30.77 -14.61 -24.17
N GLN A 365 -32.05 -14.98 -24.13
CA GLN A 365 -33.16 -14.05 -24.31
C GLN A 365 -33.27 -13.05 -23.15
N GLU A 366 -33.01 -13.47 -21.92
CA GLU A 366 -32.88 -12.56 -20.75
C GLU A 366 -31.74 -11.59 -20.95
N ALA A 367 -30.61 -12.07 -21.48
CA ALA A 367 -29.44 -11.22 -21.78
C ALA A 367 -29.76 -10.18 -22.88
N ILE A 368 -30.43 -10.58 -23.99
CA ILE A 368 -30.84 -9.67 -25.06
C ILE A 368 -31.75 -8.55 -24.52
N ALA A 369 -32.66 -8.87 -23.61
CA ALA A 369 -33.54 -7.86 -23.01
C ALA A 369 -32.79 -6.81 -22.18
N LYS A 370 -31.67 -7.20 -21.58
CA LYS A 370 -30.83 -6.30 -20.76
C LYS A 370 -29.74 -5.59 -21.58
N PHE A 371 -29.19 -6.29 -22.56
CA PHE A 371 -28.04 -5.83 -23.36
C PHE A 371 -28.43 -5.95 -24.87
N PRO A 372 -29.33 -5.10 -25.39
CA PRO A 372 -29.88 -5.21 -26.74
C PRO A 372 -28.82 -5.01 -27.84
N ASP A 373 -27.72 -4.33 -27.55
CA ASP A 373 -26.63 -4.06 -28.49
C ASP A 373 -25.56 -5.18 -28.51
N GLU A 374 -25.75 -6.26 -27.75
CA GLU A 374 -24.78 -7.35 -27.66
C GLU A 374 -25.19 -8.53 -28.57
N ASP A 375 -24.70 -8.48 -29.78
CA ASP A 375 -25.02 -9.48 -30.85
C ASP A 375 -24.68 -10.92 -30.47
N ARG A 376 -23.66 -11.15 -29.61
CA ARG A 376 -23.28 -12.49 -29.14
C ARG A 376 -24.43 -13.21 -28.45
N CYS A 377 -25.28 -12.49 -27.74
CA CYS A 377 -26.46 -13.05 -27.06
C CYS A 377 -27.49 -13.54 -28.10
N LEU A 378 -27.74 -12.77 -29.16
CA LEU A 378 -28.66 -13.11 -30.22
C LEU A 378 -28.14 -14.29 -31.05
N ILE A 379 -26.84 -14.32 -31.37
CA ILE A 379 -26.19 -15.46 -32.05
C ILE A 379 -26.42 -16.76 -31.26
N MET A 380 -26.19 -16.72 -29.95
CA MET A 380 -26.31 -17.93 -29.14
C MET A 380 -27.75 -18.33 -28.87
N ALA A 381 -28.68 -17.38 -28.78
CA ALA A 381 -30.14 -17.67 -28.74
C ALA A 381 -30.61 -18.36 -30.01
N ALA A 382 -30.21 -17.86 -31.18
CA ALA A 382 -30.55 -18.46 -32.48
C ALA A 382 -29.97 -19.88 -32.64
N ARG A 383 -28.72 -20.09 -32.25
CA ARG A 383 -28.07 -21.40 -32.23
C ARG A 383 -28.80 -22.38 -31.30
N SER A 384 -29.19 -21.93 -30.12
CA SER A 384 -29.92 -22.73 -29.14
C SER A 384 -31.29 -23.17 -29.72
N ALA A 385 -32.02 -22.24 -30.35
CA ALA A 385 -33.29 -22.56 -31.01
C ALA A 385 -33.10 -23.57 -32.14
N TRP A 386 -32.05 -23.49 -32.93
CA TRP A 386 -31.75 -24.50 -33.95
C TRP A 386 -31.48 -25.86 -33.33
N MET A 387 -30.69 -25.94 -32.26
CA MET A 387 -30.42 -27.21 -31.57
C MET A 387 -31.69 -27.82 -30.98
N ILE A 388 -32.63 -27.00 -30.47
CA ILE A 388 -33.96 -27.46 -30.04
C ILE A 388 -34.71 -28.11 -31.21
N ALA A 389 -34.77 -27.41 -32.36
CA ALA A 389 -35.43 -27.96 -33.54
C ALA A 389 -34.84 -29.31 -33.99
N GLN A 390 -33.52 -29.46 -33.98
CA GLN A 390 -32.84 -30.71 -34.33
C GLN A 390 -33.12 -31.84 -33.33
N THR A 391 -33.11 -31.58 -32.06
CA THR A 391 -33.29 -32.59 -31.01
C THR A 391 -34.73 -33.00 -30.83
N ASN A 392 -35.69 -32.12 -31.15
CA ASN A 392 -37.13 -32.37 -31.07
C ASN A 392 -37.73 -33.02 -32.37
N GLY A 393 -36.87 -33.48 -33.28
CA GLY A 393 -37.31 -34.13 -34.53
C GLY A 393 -37.85 -33.13 -35.55
N SER A 394 -37.30 -31.93 -35.59
CA SER A 394 -37.62 -30.87 -36.58
C SER A 394 -39.09 -30.47 -36.60
N LYS A 395 -39.70 -30.35 -35.42
CA LYS A 395 -41.08 -29.87 -35.32
C LYS A 395 -41.21 -28.49 -35.95
N LYS A 396 -42.29 -28.25 -36.67
CA LYS A 396 -42.51 -27.01 -37.40
C LYS A 396 -42.38 -25.76 -36.53
N ALA A 397 -42.95 -25.78 -35.32
CA ALA A 397 -42.88 -24.64 -34.40
C ALA A 397 -41.43 -24.31 -33.96
N ASP A 398 -40.61 -25.35 -33.73
CA ASP A 398 -39.22 -25.16 -33.31
C ASP A 398 -38.35 -24.59 -34.46
N LEU A 399 -38.62 -25.07 -35.71
CA LEU A 399 -37.98 -24.55 -36.92
C LEU A 399 -38.37 -23.06 -37.18
N GLU A 400 -39.65 -22.72 -37.00
CA GLU A 400 -40.17 -21.37 -37.18
C GLU A 400 -39.55 -20.42 -36.16
N GLU A 401 -39.38 -20.82 -34.91
CA GLU A 401 -38.71 -20.03 -33.88
C GLU A 401 -37.20 -19.83 -34.19
N ALA A 402 -36.52 -20.86 -34.69
CA ALA A 402 -35.14 -20.73 -35.14
C ALA A 402 -35.02 -19.73 -36.30
N ILE A 403 -35.93 -19.82 -37.31
CA ILE A 403 -35.98 -18.88 -38.44
C ILE A 403 -36.19 -17.45 -37.92
N ARG A 404 -37.09 -17.25 -36.98
CA ARG A 404 -37.37 -15.94 -36.41
C ARG A 404 -36.10 -15.31 -35.81
N LEU A 405 -35.40 -16.06 -34.95
CA LEU A 405 -34.18 -15.57 -34.27
C LEU A 405 -33.02 -15.34 -35.25
N PHE A 406 -32.81 -16.22 -36.25
CA PHE A 406 -31.79 -15.97 -37.27
C PHE A 406 -32.15 -14.81 -38.21
N THR A 407 -33.44 -14.53 -38.46
CA THR A 407 -33.87 -13.34 -39.19
C THR A 407 -33.69 -12.06 -38.40
N GLU A 408 -33.86 -12.11 -37.09
CA GLU A 408 -33.51 -11.00 -36.20
C GLU A 408 -32.01 -10.74 -36.20
N LEU A 409 -31.18 -11.79 -36.16
CA LEU A 409 -29.73 -11.72 -36.25
C LEU A 409 -29.27 -11.14 -37.60
N GLU A 410 -29.89 -11.54 -38.74
CA GLU A 410 -29.62 -10.92 -40.04
C GLU A 410 -29.85 -9.40 -40.03
N LYS A 411 -30.92 -8.95 -39.36
CA LYS A 411 -31.21 -7.50 -39.24
C LYS A 411 -30.22 -6.79 -38.36
N ALA A 412 -29.77 -7.41 -37.27
CA ALA A 412 -28.79 -6.84 -36.35
C ALA A 412 -27.39 -6.84 -36.96
N THR A 413 -27.02 -7.88 -37.71
CA THR A 413 -25.66 -8.05 -38.27
C THR A 413 -25.69 -8.26 -39.78
N PRO A 414 -26.21 -7.30 -40.59
CA PRO A 414 -26.45 -7.51 -42.04
C PRO A 414 -25.14 -7.72 -42.83
N ASN A 415 -24.04 -7.26 -42.34
CA ASN A 415 -22.72 -7.37 -42.97
C ASN A 415 -21.94 -8.64 -42.59
N GLU A 416 -22.50 -9.48 -41.69
CA GLU A 416 -21.83 -10.65 -41.13
C GLU A 416 -22.63 -11.96 -41.49
N PRO A 417 -22.78 -12.30 -42.77
CA PRO A 417 -23.61 -13.42 -43.20
C PRO A 417 -23.14 -14.80 -42.70
N ASP A 418 -21.91 -14.91 -42.23
CA ASP A 418 -21.40 -16.15 -41.62
C ASP A 418 -22.15 -16.55 -40.34
N TYR A 419 -22.81 -15.59 -39.68
CA TYR A 419 -23.59 -15.87 -38.46
C TYR A 419 -24.99 -16.42 -38.76
N TRP A 420 -25.59 -16.10 -39.89
CA TRP A 420 -26.99 -16.39 -40.16
C TRP A 420 -27.25 -17.00 -41.56
N GLY A 421 -26.41 -16.74 -42.56
CA GLY A 421 -26.72 -17.02 -43.96
C GLY A 421 -26.91 -18.50 -44.28
N GLU A 422 -25.99 -19.38 -43.90
CA GLU A 422 -26.09 -20.81 -44.09
C GLU A 422 -27.24 -21.41 -43.26
N SER A 423 -27.40 -20.91 -42.02
CA SER A 423 -28.45 -21.36 -41.11
C SER A 423 -29.84 -21.09 -41.67
N LEU A 424 -30.11 -19.91 -42.20
CA LEU A 424 -31.38 -19.56 -42.83
C LEU A 424 -31.62 -20.36 -44.09
N TYR A 425 -30.59 -20.63 -44.91
CA TYR A 425 -30.74 -21.51 -46.08
C TYR A 425 -31.25 -22.88 -45.67
N ILE A 426 -30.63 -23.52 -44.70
CA ILE A 426 -30.99 -24.88 -44.24
C ILE A 426 -32.40 -24.89 -43.62
N LEU A 427 -32.71 -23.94 -42.76
CA LEU A 427 -33.98 -23.84 -42.07
C LEU A 427 -35.15 -23.62 -43.02
N TYR A 428 -35.00 -22.75 -44.03
CA TYR A 428 -36.04 -22.55 -45.05
C TYR A 428 -36.22 -23.76 -45.95
N ASN A 429 -35.17 -24.53 -46.27
CA ASN A 429 -35.32 -25.79 -46.96
C ASN A 429 -36.07 -26.82 -46.12
N ASN A 430 -35.75 -26.95 -44.84
CA ASN A 430 -36.40 -27.90 -43.93
C ASN A 430 -37.87 -27.57 -43.70
N THR A 431 -38.29 -26.34 -43.88
CA THR A 431 -39.68 -25.87 -43.80
C THR A 431 -40.35 -25.79 -45.16
N GLN A 432 -39.70 -26.29 -46.23
CA GLN A 432 -40.18 -26.27 -47.63
C GLN A 432 -40.48 -24.87 -48.17
N GLN A 433 -39.87 -23.82 -47.61
CA GLN A 433 -40.02 -22.45 -48.07
C GLN A 433 -38.99 -22.16 -49.18
N THR A 434 -39.07 -22.79 -50.28
CA THR A 434 -38.08 -22.80 -51.39
C THR A 434 -37.72 -21.41 -51.92
N ALA A 435 -38.73 -20.52 -52.05
CA ALA A 435 -38.50 -19.13 -52.47
C ALA A 435 -37.63 -18.32 -51.50
N GLN A 436 -37.78 -18.55 -50.19
CA GLN A 436 -36.96 -17.92 -49.19
C GLN A 436 -35.57 -18.57 -49.16
N ALA A 437 -35.48 -19.89 -49.19
CA ALA A 437 -34.21 -20.61 -49.25
C ALA A 437 -33.32 -20.12 -50.40
N ALA A 438 -33.91 -19.86 -51.60
CA ALA A 438 -33.17 -19.39 -52.75
C ALA A 438 -32.39 -18.06 -52.51
N LYS A 439 -32.91 -17.17 -51.63
CA LYS A 439 -32.23 -15.92 -51.28
C LYS A 439 -30.90 -16.14 -50.55
N TYR A 440 -30.82 -17.20 -49.75
CA TYR A 440 -29.66 -17.53 -48.92
C TYR A 440 -28.73 -18.59 -49.53
N LYS A 441 -29.08 -19.16 -50.73
CA LYS A 441 -28.31 -20.21 -51.40
C LYS A 441 -26.82 -19.84 -51.58
N LYS A 442 -26.55 -18.56 -51.85
CA LYS A 442 -25.18 -18.04 -52.05
C LYS A 442 -24.26 -18.16 -50.82
N TYR A 443 -24.84 -18.32 -49.64
CA TYR A 443 -24.10 -18.47 -48.37
C TYR A 443 -23.90 -19.94 -48.00
N TYR A 444 -24.56 -20.87 -48.69
CA TYR A 444 -24.42 -22.31 -48.43
C TYR A 444 -23.10 -22.82 -49.02
N LYS A 445 -22.20 -23.24 -48.12
CA LYS A 445 -20.94 -23.88 -48.50
C LYS A 445 -21.19 -25.38 -48.63
N SER A 446 -21.41 -25.90 -49.84
CA SER A 446 -21.44 -27.37 -50.05
C SER A 446 -20.08 -27.94 -49.66
N LYS A 447 -20.07 -28.83 -48.65
CA LYS A 447 -18.89 -29.60 -48.28
C LYS A 447 -18.54 -30.62 -49.33
#